data_8e2574c110d10246cba66eaf9dcd2f7d
#
_entry.id   8e2574c110d10246cba66eaf9dcd2f7d
#
_cell.length_a   1.000
_cell.length_b   1.000
_cell.length_c   1.000
_cell.angle_alpha   90.00
_cell.angle_beta   90.00
_cell.angle_gamma   90.00
#
_symmetry.space_group_name_H-M   'P 1'
#
loop_
_entity.id
_entity.type
_entity.pdbx_description
1 polymer ?
#
loop_
_entity_poly.entity_id
_entity_poly.type
_entity_poly.pdbx_seq_one_letter_code
_entity_poly.pdbx_strand_id
1 'polypeptide(L)'
;MKKLLLILLCLPMIGFGQNNFIPGQSYFGQHNYVEYIAGNLPIIIGVPHGGTLMPANLPVIHNRGVDNGSFETSHLLYDSIIQHTNGCFPHMIISHLHPSVMNPVREIDTAAGTNIEARNAWYEFHDFIDTSKFDITNNWGAGHYFEMHGNGHSEMWTEIGLGVSKNYLNGSDSLILSRTNYSTVKHLCTNGGADFLEVIKGPTSLGGLLDSKGWNSVPSPSNPSPDTGGFFYAGWNTWKHGSRYSGVIDASHVENYYVFMQTSNRNQYSSDLSNSVIEFMNIHYGFVMDCTTTSVIKIDTQSNKQLLMTTDILGQETPCRKNTPLFYIYDDGTVEKRIVIE
;
A
#
# COMPACT_ATOMS: atom_id res chain seq x y z
N MET A 1 -15.33 58.75 4.66
CA MET A 1 -15.33 57.69 3.62
C MET A 1 -14.09 56.83 3.84
N LYS A 2 -14.28 55.68 4.47
CA LYS A 2 -13.19 54.72 4.71
C LYS A 2 -13.05 53.83 3.47
N LYS A 3 -11.95 53.95 2.74
CA LYS A 3 -11.62 53.05 1.64
C LYS A 3 -11.23 51.69 2.25
N LEU A 4 -12.07 50.71 2.05
CA LEU A 4 -11.77 49.33 2.37
C LEU A 4 -10.76 48.84 1.34
N LEU A 5 -9.50 48.67 1.74
CA LEU A 5 -8.46 48.09 0.91
C LEU A 5 -8.70 46.58 0.91
N LEU A 6 -9.32 46.06 -0.14
CA LEU A 6 -9.48 44.65 -0.37
C LEU A 6 -8.09 44.14 -0.80
N ILE A 7 -7.30 43.67 0.16
CA ILE A 7 -6.09 42.90 -0.14
C ILE A 7 -6.60 41.54 -0.60
N LEU A 8 -6.70 41.41 -1.92
CA LEU A 8 -6.84 40.11 -2.56
C LEU A 8 -5.55 39.35 -2.25
N LEU A 9 -5.58 38.50 -1.22
CA LEU A 9 -4.56 37.50 -1.03
C LEU A 9 -4.64 36.56 -2.24
N CYS A 10 -3.87 36.86 -3.29
CA CYS A 10 -3.41 35.88 -4.22
C CYS A 10 -2.47 34.93 -3.43
N LEU A 11 -3.05 34.02 -2.67
CA LEU A 11 -2.32 32.81 -2.33
C LEU A 11 -1.91 32.23 -3.68
N PRO A 12 -0.60 32.06 -3.96
CA PRO A 12 -0.25 31.20 -5.07
C PRO A 12 -0.97 29.89 -4.77
N MET A 13 -1.97 29.54 -5.58
CA MET A 13 -2.34 28.17 -5.71
C MET A 13 -1.07 27.54 -6.25
N ILE A 14 -0.23 27.05 -5.35
CA ILE A 14 0.72 26.03 -5.66
C ILE A 14 -0.20 24.89 -6.12
N GLY A 15 -0.52 24.90 -7.43
CA GLY A 15 -0.96 23.72 -8.08
C GLY A 15 0.17 22.75 -7.78
N PHE A 16 -0.02 21.85 -6.86
CA PHE A 16 0.70 20.59 -6.89
C PHE A 16 0.45 20.11 -8.30
N GLY A 17 1.44 20.29 -9.19
CA GLY A 17 1.40 19.68 -10.49
C GLY A 17 1.14 18.22 -10.16
N GLN A 18 -0.01 17.69 -10.58
CA GLN A 18 -0.22 16.26 -10.55
C GLN A 18 0.94 15.73 -11.38
N ASN A 19 1.97 15.23 -10.70
CA ASN A 19 2.95 14.40 -11.36
C ASN A 19 2.13 13.23 -11.88
N ASN A 20 1.78 13.26 -13.15
CA ASN A 20 1.07 12.17 -13.79
C ASN A 20 2.07 11.02 -13.90
N PHE A 21 2.19 10.26 -12.82
CA PHE A 21 2.96 9.02 -12.85
C PHE A 21 2.25 8.03 -13.77
N ILE A 22 2.97 7.54 -14.77
CA ILE A 22 2.42 6.61 -15.76
C ILE A 22 2.55 5.20 -15.18
N PRO A 23 1.46 4.42 -15.06
CA PRO A 23 1.52 3.05 -14.55
C PRO A 23 2.53 2.19 -15.32
N GLY A 24 3.34 1.42 -14.59
CA GLY A 24 4.42 0.61 -15.12
C GLY A 24 5.73 1.35 -15.39
N GLN A 25 5.79 2.68 -15.20
CA GLN A 25 7.05 3.44 -15.35
C GLN A 25 7.75 3.63 -14.01
N SER A 26 9.09 3.55 -14.06
CA SER A 26 9.97 3.84 -12.92
C SER A 26 10.29 5.31 -12.82
N TYR A 27 10.26 5.81 -11.60
CA TYR A 27 10.68 7.15 -11.19
C TYR A 27 11.67 7.04 -10.05
N PHE A 28 12.70 7.86 -10.08
CA PHE A 28 13.82 7.73 -9.14
C PHE A 28 13.94 8.97 -8.28
N GLY A 29 14.28 8.76 -7.02
CA GLY A 29 14.76 9.79 -6.12
C GLY A 29 16.17 10.25 -6.46
N GLN A 30 16.71 11.13 -5.64
CA GLN A 30 18.09 11.63 -5.82
C GLN A 30 19.10 10.48 -5.83
N HIS A 31 20.08 10.54 -6.72
CA HIS A 31 21.12 9.54 -6.87
C HIS A 31 20.62 8.11 -7.17
N ASN A 32 19.33 7.96 -7.55
CA ASN A 32 18.68 6.67 -7.76
C ASN A 32 18.74 5.75 -6.53
N TYR A 33 18.73 6.33 -5.33
CA TYR A 33 18.74 5.55 -4.09
C TYR A 33 17.38 4.92 -3.78
N VAL A 34 16.32 5.53 -4.26
CA VAL A 34 14.95 5.02 -4.14
C VAL A 34 14.31 5.00 -5.52
N GLU A 35 13.59 3.94 -5.80
CA GLU A 35 12.80 3.77 -7.01
C GLU A 35 11.32 3.64 -6.65
N TYR A 36 10.48 4.28 -7.44
CA TYR A 36 9.04 4.14 -7.44
C TYR A 36 8.58 3.67 -8.81
N ILE A 37 7.96 2.51 -8.88
CA ILE A 37 7.25 2.05 -10.05
C ILE A 37 5.78 2.39 -9.84
N ALA A 38 5.27 3.28 -10.67
CA ALA A 38 3.89 3.75 -10.54
C ALA A 38 2.89 2.64 -10.88
N GLY A 39 1.79 2.60 -10.16
CA GLY A 39 0.74 1.61 -10.35
C GLY A 39 -0.61 2.22 -10.74
N ASN A 40 -1.59 1.34 -10.94
CA ASN A 40 -3.01 1.66 -11.09
C ASN A 40 -3.90 0.68 -10.33
N LEU A 41 -3.31 -0.22 -9.53
CA LEU A 41 -4.01 -1.14 -8.62
C LEU A 41 -4.06 -0.59 -7.19
N PRO A 42 -5.00 -1.04 -6.37
CA PRO A 42 -5.07 -0.69 -4.94
C PRO A 42 -4.05 -1.47 -4.08
N ILE A 43 -2.88 -1.75 -4.64
CA ILE A 43 -1.80 -2.55 -4.07
C ILE A 43 -0.51 -1.74 -4.08
N ILE A 44 0.16 -1.66 -2.92
CA ILE A 44 1.49 -1.08 -2.78
C ILE A 44 2.43 -2.19 -2.30
N ILE A 45 3.54 -2.39 -2.99
CA ILE A 45 4.63 -3.30 -2.61
C ILE A 45 5.80 -2.46 -2.11
N GLY A 46 6.17 -2.57 -0.85
CA GLY A 46 7.36 -1.93 -0.28
C GLY A 46 8.52 -2.89 -0.16
N VAL A 47 9.70 -2.51 -0.66
CA VAL A 47 10.93 -3.32 -0.62
C VAL A 47 12.04 -2.54 0.10
N PRO A 48 12.03 -2.51 1.43
CA PRO A 48 12.93 -1.65 2.19
C PRO A 48 14.35 -2.22 2.35
N HIS A 49 14.53 -3.54 2.30
CA HIS A 49 15.79 -4.19 2.69
C HIS A 49 16.42 -5.06 1.60
N GLY A 50 15.98 -4.93 0.34
CA GLY A 50 16.56 -5.66 -0.79
C GLY A 50 17.78 -4.98 -1.42
N GLY A 51 18.05 -3.72 -1.10
CA GLY A 51 19.11 -2.92 -1.73
C GLY A 51 20.53 -3.28 -1.28
N THR A 52 21.49 -3.09 -2.18
CA THR A 52 22.90 -3.43 -1.97
C THR A 52 23.84 -2.25 -2.19
N LEU A 53 23.34 -1.07 -2.58
CA LEU A 53 24.17 0.10 -2.81
C LEU A 53 24.78 0.62 -1.50
N MET A 54 26.11 0.79 -1.51
CA MET A 54 26.88 1.37 -0.40
C MET A 54 27.76 2.51 -0.93
N PRO A 55 27.17 3.68 -1.22
CA PRO A 55 27.93 4.83 -1.70
C PRO A 55 29.00 5.26 -0.68
N ALA A 56 30.20 5.61 -1.16
CA ALA A 56 31.34 5.93 -0.29
C ALA A 56 31.12 7.16 0.63
N ASN A 57 30.19 8.03 0.27
CA ASN A 57 29.80 9.22 1.03
C ASN A 57 28.69 8.95 2.07
N LEU A 58 28.13 7.75 2.11
CA LEU A 58 27.15 7.34 3.12
C LEU A 58 27.80 6.48 4.20
N PRO A 59 27.76 6.88 5.48
CA PRO A 59 28.33 6.08 6.56
C PRO A 59 27.50 4.83 6.84
N VAL A 60 28.17 3.76 7.23
CA VAL A 60 27.50 2.59 7.83
C VAL A 60 27.05 2.96 9.26
N ILE A 61 25.76 2.93 9.50
CA ILE A 61 25.16 3.31 10.79
C ILE A 61 24.37 2.18 11.45
N HIS A 62 24.11 1.09 10.70
CA HIS A 62 23.40 -0.08 11.22
C HIS A 62 24.22 -1.36 11.05
N ASN A 63 24.11 -2.25 12.03
CA ASN A 63 24.58 -3.62 11.88
C ASN A 63 23.42 -4.49 11.36
N ARG A 64 23.05 -4.28 10.08
CA ARG A 64 22.00 -5.04 9.40
C ARG A 64 22.44 -5.40 7.99
N GLY A 65 22.22 -6.67 7.63
CA GLY A 65 22.38 -7.16 6.27
C GLY A 65 21.12 -6.97 5.42
N VAL A 66 21.22 -7.28 4.14
CA VAL A 66 20.08 -7.36 3.23
C VAL A 66 19.23 -8.58 3.55
N ASP A 67 17.96 -8.48 3.26
CA ASP A 67 17.04 -9.62 3.28
C ASP A 67 17.21 -10.38 1.95
N ASN A 68 18.12 -11.35 1.94
CA ASN A 68 18.54 -12.07 0.73
C ASN A 68 17.35 -12.70 0.00
N GLY A 69 17.18 -12.34 -1.27
CA GLY A 69 16.10 -12.81 -2.12
C GLY A 69 14.83 -11.97 -2.06
N SER A 70 14.70 -11.04 -1.11
CA SER A 70 13.49 -10.20 -1.01
C SER A 70 13.33 -9.27 -2.23
N PHE A 71 14.43 -8.72 -2.74
CA PHE A 71 14.42 -7.87 -3.94
C PHE A 71 13.87 -8.62 -5.15
N GLU A 72 14.47 -9.77 -5.49
CA GLU A 72 14.06 -10.55 -6.65
C GLU A 72 12.68 -11.18 -6.50
N THR A 73 12.32 -11.61 -5.28
CA THR A 73 10.98 -12.13 -4.99
C THR A 73 9.92 -11.06 -5.18
N SER A 74 10.20 -9.83 -4.75
CA SER A 74 9.27 -8.71 -4.90
C SER A 74 9.09 -8.29 -6.36
N HIS A 75 10.14 -8.34 -7.19
CA HIS A 75 10.03 -8.09 -8.62
C HIS A 75 9.20 -9.18 -9.32
N LEU A 76 9.44 -10.44 -9.00
CA LEU A 76 8.64 -11.55 -9.53
C LEU A 76 7.18 -11.50 -9.05
N LEU A 77 6.94 -11.05 -7.81
CA LEU A 77 5.59 -10.77 -7.32
C LEU A 77 4.92 -9.67 -8.15
N TYR A 78 5.63 -8.55 -8.39
CA TYR A 78 5.17 -7.45 -9.21
C TYR A 78 4.79 -7.92 -10.63
N ASP A 79 5.70 -8.63 -11.31
CA ASP A 79 5.46 -9.16 -12.66
C ASP A 79 4.31 -10.17 -12.69
N SER A 80 4.20 -11.02 -11.66
CA SER A 80 3.13 -12.01 -11.55
C SER A 80 1.76 -11.35 -11.32
N ILE A 81 1.69 -10.27 -10.54
CA ILE A 81 0.45 -9.49 -10.39
C ILE A 81 0.03 -8.91 -11.74
N ILE A 82 0.94 -8.32 -12.51
CA ILE A 82 0.64 -7.80 -13.85
C ILE A 82 0.08 -8.91 -14.75
N GLN A 83 0.70 -10.06 -14.72
CA GLN A 83 0.26 -11.21 -15.53
C GLN A 83 -1.13 -11.70 -15.10
N HIS A 84 -1.38 -11.87 -13.81
CA HIS A 84 -2.64 -12.40 -13.28
C HIS A 84 -3.79 -11.38 -13.31
N THR A 85 -3.49 -10.09 -13.48
CA THR A 85 -4.48 -9.00 -13.62
C THR A 85 -4.60 -8.49 -15.05
N ASN A 86 -4.06 -9.23 -16.03
CA ASN A 86 -4.12 -8.89 -17.46
C ASN A 86 -3.57 -7.49 -17.78
N GLY A 87 -2.46 -7.10 -17.14
CA GLY A 87 -1.74 -5.85 -17.44
C GLY A 87 -2.01 -4.69 -16.50
N CYS A 88 -2.64 -4.90 -15.34
CA CYS A 88 -2.69 -3.89 -14.29
C CYS A 88 -1.39 -3.87 -13.48
N PHE A 89 -0.99 -2.70 -13.02
CA PHE A 89 0.27 -2.47 -12.33
C PHE A 89 0.05 -2.18 -10.84
N PRO A 90 0.62 -2.96 -9.90
CA PRO A 90 0.71 -2.51 -8.51
C PRO A 90 1.69 -1.33 -8.40
N HIS A 91 1.58 -0.51 -7.36
CA HIS A 91 2.64 0.43 -7.00
C HIS A 91 3.78 -0.35 -6.33
N MET A 92 5.04 0.02 -6.63
CA MET A 92 6.19 -0.60 -5.97
C MET A 92 7.22 0.44 -5.58
N ILE A 93 7.68 0.41 -4.32
CA ILE A 93 8.68 1.33 -3.79
C ILE A 93 9.87 0.52 -3.29
N ILE A 94 11.06 0.83 -3.81
CA ILE A 94 12.27 0.06 -3.58
C ILE A 94 13.36 0.96 -3.00
N SER A 95 13.97 0.54 -1.90
CA SER A 95 15.24 1.11 -1.45
C SER A 95 16.38 0.33 -2.08
N HIS A 96 17.19 1.01 -2.91
CA HIS A 96 18.42 0.43 -3.48
C HIS A 96 19.60 0.50 -2.51
N LEU A 97 19.53 1.37 -1.50
CA LEU A 97 20.57 1.46 -0.48
C LEU A 97 20.61 0.20 0.38
N HIS A 98 21.83 -0.21 0.72
CA HIS A 98 22.04 -1.26 1.69
C HIS A 98 21.48 -0.84 3.07
N PRO A 99 20.72 -1.69 3.78
CA PRO A 99 20.06 -1.31 5.02
C PRO A 99 21.02 -0.91 6.16
N SER A 100 22.31 -1.16 6.01
CA SER A 100 23.32 -0.67 6.97
C SER A 100 23.63 0.82 6.83
N VAL A 101 23.34 1.45 5.68
CA VAL A 101 23.61 2.88 5.46
C VAL A 101 22.34 3.72 5.52
N MET A 102 21.19 3.14 5.20
CA MET A 102 19.88 3.77 5.40
C MET A 102 18.83 2.67 5.58
N ASN A 103 18.12 2.71 6.70
CA ASN A 103 17.11 1.71 7.04
C ASN A 103 15.70 2.33 7.05
N PRO A 104 14.94 2.27 5.96
CA PRO A 104 13.67 2.99 5.84
C PRO A 104 12.58 2.47 6.80
N VAL A 105 12.75 1.31 7.43
CA VAL A 105 11.80 0.77 8.42
C VAL A 105 12.08 1.27 9.86
N ARG A 106 12.71 2.44 9.96
CA ARG A 106 13.00 3.11 11.24
C ARG A 106 12.60 4.58 11.15
N GLU A 107 12.44 5.17 12.29
CA GLU A 107 12.29 6.61 12.42
C GLU A 107 13.57 7.31 11.93
N ILE A 108 13.46 8.47 11.28
CA ILE A 108 14.49 9.09 10.44
C ILE A 108 15.85 9.26 11.13
N ASP A 109 15.88 9.67 12.40
CA ASP A 109 17.15 9.89 13.10
C ASP A 109 17.89 8.58 13.35
N THR A 110 17.15 7.50 13.58
CA THR A 110 17.69 6.15 13.66
C THR A 110 17.99 5.60 12.27
N ALA A 111 17.13 5.86 11.29
CA ALA A 111 17.20 5.30 9.93
C ALA A 111 18.40 5.79 9.12
N ALA A 112 18.73 7.09 9.20
CA ALA A 112 19.66 7.78 8.33
C ALA A 112 20.71 8.62 9.07
N GLY A 113 20.62 8.69 10.41
CA GLY A 113 21.50 9.53 11.23
C GLY A 113 21.46 11.00 10.81
N THR A 114 22.63 11.63 10.72
CA THR A 114 22.77 13.04 10.34
C THR A 114 23.18 13.26 8.88
N ASN A 115 23.39 12.20 8.11
CA ASN A 115 23.78 12.33 6.70
C ASN A 115 22.61 12.80 5.86
N ILE A 116 22.75 13.92 5.17
CA ILE A 116 21.66 14.59 4.43
C ILE A 116 21.15 13.76 3.25
N GLU A 117 22.03 13.05 2.53
CA GLU A 117 21.62 12.25 1.39
C GLU A 117 20.88 10.98 1.83
N ALA A 118 21.32 10.34 2.91
CA ALA A 118 20.58 9.22 3.51
C ALA A 118 19.19 9.65 4.02
N ARG A 119 19.11 10.86 4.62
CA ARG A 119 17.83 11.44 5.07
C ARG A 119 16.91 11.77 3.89
N ASN A 120 17.45 12.32 2.80
CA ASN A 120 16.68 12.57 1.59
C ASN A 120 16.14 11.26 1.01
N ALA A 121 16.95 10.21 0.91
CA ALA A 121 16.50 8.89 0.46
C ALA A 121 15.40 8.31 1.37
N TRP A 122 15.49 8.55 2.69
CA TRP A 122 14.44 8.16 3.62
C TRP A 122 13.12 8.91 3.33
N TYR A 123 13.16 10.23 3.14
CA TYR A 123 11.98 11.02 2.79
C TYR A 123 11.39 10.55 1.45
N GLU A 124 12.21 10.36 0.43
CA GLU A 124 11.77 9.90 -0.89
C GLU A 124 11.05 8.54 -0.83
N PHE A 125 11.56 7.60 -0.03
CA PHE A 125 10.92 6.29 0.16
C PHE A 125 9.51 6.44 0.74
N HIS A 126 9.35 7.28 1.75
CA HIS A 126 8.05 7.51 2.40
C HIS A 126 7.12 8.39 1.57
N ASP A 127 7.65 9.39 0.88
CA ASP A 127 6.87 10.27 -0.01
C ASP A 127 6.30 9.49 -1.20
N PHE A 128 7.02 8.50 -1.74
CA PHE A 128 6.50 7.62 -2.79
C PHE A 128 5.40 6.68 -2.26
N ILE A 129 5.52 6.18 -1.03
CA ILE A 129 4.42 5.44 -0.40
C ILE A 129 3.19 6.34 -0.23
N ASP A 130 3.36 7.56 0.29
CA ASP A 130 2.25 8.48 0.49
C ASP A 130 1.64 8.95 -0.84
N THR A 131 2.43 9.11 -1.90
CA THR A 131 1.96 9.34 -3.28
C THR A 131 1.08 8.19 -3.76
N SER A 132 1.52 6.95 -3.58
CA SER A 132 0.74 5.76 -3.94
C SER A 132 -0.57 5.66 -3.16
N LYS A 133 -0.52 5.96 -1.85
CA LYS A 133 -1.72 6.00 -0.98
C LYS A 133 -2.71 7.06 -1.45
N PHE A 134 -2.23 8.23 -1.84
CA PHE A 134 -3.08 9.30 -2.38
C PHE A 134 -3.76 8.87 -3.68
N ASP A 135 -3.00 8.28 -4.61
CA ASP A 135 -3.54 7.78 -5.87
C ASP A 135 -4.61 6.70 -5.64
N ILE A 136 -4.30 5.70 -4.81
CA ILE A 136 -5.24 4.62 -4.46
C ILE A 136 -6.50 5.16 -3.78
N THR A 137 -6.35 6.09 -2.83
CA THR A 137 -7.49 6.66 -2.13
C THR A 137 -8.45 7.36 -3.09
N ASN A 138 -7.91 8.08 -4.08
CA ASN A 138 -8.72 8.80 -5.05
C ASN A 138 -9.38 7.89 -6.10
N ASN A 139 -8.72 6.79 -6.48
CA ASN A 139 -9.19 5.93 -7.58
C ASN A 139 -9.95 4.70 -7.09
N TRP A 140 -9.63 4.19 -5.89
CA TRP A 140 -10.17 2.95 -5.34
C TRP A 140 -10.90 3.13 -4.01
N GLY A 141 -10.69 4.24 -3.31
CA GLY A 141 -11.28 4.52 -1.99
C GLY A 141 -10.56 3.83 -0.83
N ALA A 142 -9.95 2.66 -1.04
CA ALA A 142 -9.18 1.91 -0.07
C ALA A 142 -8.12 1.05 -0.77
N GLY A 143 -7.14 0.54 -0.02
CA GLY A 143 -6.11 -0.34 -0.58
C GLY A 143 -5.21 -0.96 0.49
N HIS A 144 -4.15 -1.63 0.04
CA HIS A 144 -3.27 -2.38 0.92
C HIS A 144 -1.79 -2.19 0.59
N TYR A 145 -0.98 -1.98 1.62
CA TYR A 145 0.48 -1.91 1.58
C TYR A 145 1.08 -3.23 2.08
N PHE A 146 1.76 -3.95 1.21
CA PHE A 146 2.51 -5.17 1.51
C PHE A 146 3.99 -4.83 1.62
N GLU A 147 4.55 -4.89 2.84
CA GLU A 147 5.96 -4.65 3.09
C GLU A 147 6.72 -5.96 3.04
N MET A 148 7.60 -6.11 2.06
CA MET A 148 8.29 -7.36 1.74
C MET A 148 9.64 -7.45 2.45
N HIS A 149 9.79 -8.47 3.28
CA HIS A 149 10.99 -8.81 4.03
C HIS A 149 11.37 -10.27 3.85
N GLY A 150 12.46 -10.67 4.50
CA GLY A 150 12.91 -12.05 4.57
C GLY A 150 13.33 -12.48 5.97
N ASN A 151 12.85 -13.64 6.40
CA ASN A 151 13.21 -14.24 7.68
C ASN A 151 13.97 -15.56 7.50
N GLY A 152 14.72 -15.94 8.53
CA GLY A 152 15.44 -17.21 8.63
C GLY A 152 15.08 -18.00 9.90
N HIS A 153 13.87 -17.83 10.42
CA HIS A 153 13.42 -18.53 11.61
C HIS A 153 13.34 -20.04 11.38
N SER A 154 13.60 -20.81 12.43
CA SER A 154 13.69 -22.27 12.37
C SER A 154 12.36 -22.96 12.05
N GLU A 155 11.25 -22.28 12.24
CA GLU A 155 9.89 -22.77 11.99
C GLU A 155 9.58 -22.89 10.50
N MET A 156 10.39 -22.29 9.64
CA MET A 156 10.29 -22.42 8.17
C MET A 156 8.95 -21.96 7.60
N TRP A 157 8.44 -20.83 8.06
CA TRP A 157 7.19 -20.26 7.60
C TRP A 157 7.32 -18.82 7.10
N THR A 158 6.40 -18.40 6.24
CA THR A 158 6.17 -16.99 5.93
C THR A 158 5.33 -16.39 7.05
N GLU A 159 5.76 -15.24 7.59
CA GLU A 159 5.09 -14.55 8.69
C GLU A 159 4.27 -13.38 8.16
N ILE A 160 2.99 -13.34 8.52
CA ILE A 160 2.07 -12.28 8.11
C ILE A 160 1.74 -11.42 9.33
N GLY A 161 2.46 -10.33 9.46
CA GLY A 161 2.30 -9.40 10.57
C GLY A 161 1.25 -8.33 10.28
N LEU A 162 0.16 -8.32 11.05
CA LEU A 162 -0.96 -7.38 10.94
C LEU A 162 -1.13 -6.50 12.18
N GLY A 163 -0.04 -6.26 12.91
CA GLY A 163 -0.04 -5.45 14.12
C GLY A 163 -0.54 -6.17 15.38
N VAL A 164 -0.76 -7.48 15.30
CA VAL A 164 -1.16 -8.33 16.43
C VAL A 164 0.04 -9.14 16.89
N SER A 165 0.54 -8.85 18.09
CA SER A 165 1.75 -9.53 18.59
C SER A 165 1.47 -10.98 18.97
N LYS A 166 2.56 -11.76 19.05
CA LYS A 166 2.58 -13.18 19.42
C LYS A 166 1.76 -13.48 20.68
N ASN A 167 1.86 -12.63 21.70
CA ASN A 167 1.13 -12.82 22.96
C ASN A 167 -0.39 -12.79 22.78
N TYR A 168 -0.89 -11.99 21.84
CA TYR A 168 -2.32 -11.95 21.52
C TYR A 168 -2.73 -13.12 20.62
N LEU A 169 -1.91 -13.46 19.62
CA LEU A 169 -2.18 -14.57 18.71
C LEU A 169 -2.21 -15.92 19.43
N ASN A 170 -1.38 -16.11 20.46
CA ASN A 170 -1.36 -17.30 21.29
C ASN A 170 -2.52 -17.37 22.31
N GLY A 171 -3.34 -16.33 22.36
CA GLY A 171 -4.48 -16.25 23.26
C GLY A 171 -5.81 -16.73 22.64
N SER A 172 -6.89 -16.44 23.34
CA SER A 172 -8.23 -16.73 22.83
C SER A 172 -8.64 -15.80 21.68
N ASP A 173 -9.62 -16.20 20.88
CA ASP A 173 -10.21 -15.37 19.83
C ASP A 173 -10.70 -14.02 20.36
N SER A 174 -11.31 -13.99 21.55
CA SER A 174 -11.71 -12.74 22.21
C SER A 174 -10.52 -11.81 22.49
N LEU A 175 -9.36 -12.37 22.81
CA LEU A 175 -8.14 -11.59 23.03
C LEU A 175 -7.61 -11.03 21.71
N ILE A 176 -7.64 -11.82 20.65
CA ILE A 176 -7.27 -11.38 19.29
C ILE A 176 -8.22 -10.25 18.84
N LEU A 177 -9.55 -10.44 18.97
CA LEU A 177 -10.56 -9.45 18.62
C LEU A 177 -10.39 -8.11 19.35
N SER A 178 -9.88 -8.13 20.59
CA SER A 178 -9.56 -6.90 21.32
C SER A 178 -8.49 -6.02 20.63
N ARG A 179 -7.78 -6.57 19.64
CA ARG A 179 -6.71 -5.89 18.90
C ARG A 179 -7.17 -5.26 17.60
N THR A 180 -8.41 -5.46 17.16
CA THR A 180 -8.93 -4.93 15.88
C THR A 180 -8.59 -3.44 15.69
N ASN A 181 -8.91 -2.60 16.68
CA ASN A 181 -8.65 -1.16 16.62
C ASN A 181 -7.16 -0.75 16.72
N TYR A 182 -6.28 -1.70 17.00
CA TYR A 182 -4.84 -1.50 17.15
C TYR A 182 -4.03 -2.22 16.06
N SER A 183 -4.70 -2.90 15.14
CA SER A 183 -4.09 -3.60 14.02
C SER A 183 -3.75 -2.65 12.88
N THR A 184 -2.92 -3.11 11.97
CA THR A 184 -2.58 -2.39 10.73
C THR A 184 -3.65 -2.55 9.64
N VAL A 185 -4.65 -3.40 9.88
CA VAL A 185 -5.84 -3.65 9.05
C VAL A 185 -7.14 -3.15 9.69
N LYS A 186 -7.02 -2.12 10.51
CA LYS A 186 -8.15 -1.53 11.24
C LYS A 186 -9.26 -1.08 10.30
N HIS A 187 -8.93 -0.35 9.23
CA HIS A 187 -9.93 0.17 8.30
C HIS A 187 -10.72 -0.96 7.64
N LEU A 188 -10.04 -1.98 7.13
CA LEU A 188 -10.65 -3.14 6.52
C LEU A 188 -11.71 -3.79 7.43
N CYS A 189 -11.38 -3.96 8.71
CA CYS A 189 -12.23 -4.68 9.65
C CYS A 189 -13.31 -3.81 10.32
N THR A 190 -13.06 -2.49 10.51
CA THR A 190 -14.03 -1.62 11.19
C THR A 190 -14.95 -0.86 10.22
N ASN A 191 -14.45 -0.49 9.05
CA ASN A 191 -15.16 0.28 8.04
C ASN A 191 -15.52 -0.58 6.82
N GLY A 192 -14.61 -1.48 6.40
CA GLY A 192 -14.83 -2.42 5.30
C GLY A 192 -15.72 -3.61 5.68
N GLY A 193 -15.92 -3.88 6.97
CA GLY A 193 -16.82 -4.93 7.45
C GLY A 193 -16.24 -6.36 7.36
N ALA A 194 -14.94 -6.52 7.06
CA ALA A 194 -14.30 -7.83 7.05
C ALA A 194 -14.21 -8.43 8.46
N ASP A 195 -14.41 -9.74 8.58
CA ASP A 195 -14.23 -10.45 9.85
C ASP A 195 -12.75 -10.47 10.24
N PHE A 196 -12.43 -9.95 11.42
CA PHE A 196 -11.05 -9.78 11.86
C PHE A 196 -10.33 -11.11 12.07
N LEU A 197 -10.99 -12.13 12.59
CA LEU A 197 -10.38 -13.46 12.79
C LEU A 197 -10.10 -14.12 11.44
N GLU A 198 -11.03 -13.94 10.49
CA GLU A 198 -10.85 -14.43 9.13
C GLU A 198 -9.65 -13.75 8.45
N VAL A 199 -9.53 -12.41 8.56
CA VAL A 199 -8.40 -11.64 8.02
C VAL A 199 -7.07 -12.04 8.67
N ILE A 200 -7.05 -12.36 9.98
CA ILE A 200 -5.83 -12.70 10.70
C ILE A 200 -5.36 -14.13 10.40
N LYS A 201 -6.25 -15.12 10.50
CA LYS A 201 -5.88 -16.55 10.53
C LYS A 201 -6.85 -17.48 9.85
N GLY A 202 -7.90 -16.96 9.21
CA GLY A 202 -8.88 -17.77 8.49
C GLY A 202 -8.36 -18.33 7.17
N PRO A 203 -9.13 -19.19 6.51
CA PRO A 203 -8.78 -19.75 5.21
C PRO A 203 -8.54 -18.71 4.12
N THR A 204 -9.18 -17.53 4.20
CA THR A 204 -9.05 -16.43 3.25
C THR A 204 -8.07 -15.34 3.70
N SER A 205 -7.42 -15.49 4.87
CA SER A 205 -6.29 -14.65 5.24
C SER A 205 -5.13 -14.84 4.26
N LEU A 206 -4.23 -13.84 4.14
CA LEU A 206 -3.07 -13.99 3.26
C LEU A 206 -2.24 -15.24 3.62
N GLY A 207 -2.05 -15.50 4.92
CA GLY A 207 -1.38 -16.72 5.39
C GLY A 207 -2.15 -18.00 5.06
N GLY A 208 -3.48 -17.98 5.18
CA GLY A 208 -4.33 -19.14 4.81
C GLY A 208 -4.30 -19.45 3.32
N LEU A 209 -4.33 -18.40 2.48
CA LEU A 209 -4.24 -18.55 1.03
C LEU A 209 -2.88 -19.08 0.57
N LEU A 210 -1.78 -18.66 1.21
CA LEU A 210 -0.44 -19.22 0.96
C LEU A 210 -0.34 -20.68 1.43
N ASP A 211 -0.82 -20.97 2.63
CA ASP A 211 -0.84 -22.32 3.23
C ASP A 211 -1.61 -23.31 2.35
N SER A 212 -2.75 -22.90 1.78
CA SER A 212 -3.54 -23.70 0.84
C SER A 212 -2.79 -24.06 -0.44
N LYS A 213 -1.77 -23.29 -0.81
CA LYS A 213 -0.89 -23.52 -1.96
C LYS A 213 0.40 -24.30 -1.59
N GLY A 214 0.51 -24.72 -0.32
CA GLY A 214 1.64 -25.54 0.17
C GLY A 214 2.81 -24.71 0.72
N TRP A 215 2.63 -23.38 0.90
CA TRP A 215 3.64 -22.51 1.49
C TRP A 215 3.32 -22.28 2.97
N ASN A 216 4.07 -22.96 3.84
CA ASN A 216 3.88 -22.87 5.28
C ASN A 216 3.86 -21.41 5.75
N SER A 217 2.81 -20.99 6.43
CA SER A 217 2.58 -19.59 6.81
C SER A 217 1.99 -19.46 8.21
N VAL A 218 2.25 -18.32 8.87
CA VAL A 218 1.72 -17.98 10.19
C VAL A 218 1.35 -16.48 10.26
N PRO A 219 0.15 -16.13 10.79
CA PRO A 219 -0.98 -16.99 11.11
C PRO A 219 -1.64 -17.59 9.86
N SER A 220 -2.16 -18.80 9.99
CA SER A 220 -2.94 -19.51 8.98
C SER A 220 -3.84 -20.54 9.67
N PRO A 221 -4.79 -21.19 8.99
CA PRO A 221 -5.55 -22.28 9.60
C PRO A 221 -4.68 -23.43 10.14
N SER A 222 -3.59 -23.75 9.45
CA SER A 222 -2.66 -24.81 9.89
C SER A 222 -1.75 -24.36 11.03
N ASN A 223 -1.41 -23.07 11.08
CA ASN A 223 -0.58 -22.46 12.13
C ASN A 223 -1.28 -21.18 12.64
N PRO A 224 -2.33 -21.31 13.47
CA PRO A 224 -3.16 -20.18 13.86
C PRO A 224 -2.45 -19.16 14.79
N SER A 225 -1.33 -19.59 15.37
CA SER A 225 -0.48 -18.77 16.22
C SER A 225 0.97 -19.20 16.13
N PRO A 226 1.93 -18.32 16.40
CA PRO A 226 3.36 -18.66 16.35
C PRO A 226 3.87 -19.44 17.59
N ASP A 227 3.04 -19.64 18.60
CA ASP A 227 3.41 -20.30 19.86
C ASP A 227 4.72 -19.73 20.47
N THR A 228 5.77 -20.55 20.55
CA THR A 228 7.11 -20.15 20.99
C THR A 228 8.01 -19.67 19.84
N GLY A 229 7.61 -19.91 18.60
CA GLY A 229 8.38 -19.62 17.39
C GLY A 229 8.68 -18.15 17.16
N GLY A 230 9.58 -17.88 16.22
CA GLY A 230 9.88 -16.54 15.75
C GLY A 230 8.67 -15.92 15.04
N PHE A 231 8.43 -14.62 15.26
CA PHE A 231 7.33 -13.93 14.59
C PHE A 231 7.51 -12.42 14.61
N PHE A 232 7.57 -11.83 13.43
CA PHE A 232 7.53 -10.39 13.23
C PHE A 232 6.09 -9.93 12.95
N TYR A 233 5.48 -9.30 13.93
CA TYR A 233 4.05 -8.97 13.88
C TYR A 233 3.72 -7.64 13.22
N ALA A 234 4.70 -6.76 13.03
CA ALA A 234 4.64 -5.49 12.30
C ALA A 234 6.02 -4.82 12.28
N GLY A 235 6.21 -3.89 11.34
CA GLY A 235 7.33 -2.96 11.29
C GLY A 235 6.89 -1.52 11.50
N TRP A 236 7.85 -0.60 11.60
CA TRP A 236 7.57 0.83 11.73
C TRP A 236 6.73 1.35 10.54
N ASN A 237 7.06 0.91 9.32
CA ASN A 237 6.35 1.33 8.11
C ASN A 237 4.90 0.84 8.09
N THR A 238 4.64 -0.42 8.45
CA THR A 238 3.27 -0.95 8.46
C THR A 238 2.40 -0.25 9.51
N TRP A 239 3.01 0.20 10.62
CA TRP A 239 2.29 1.07 11.56
C TRP A 239 2.09 2.48 11.04
N LYS A 240 3.09 3.04 10.37
CA LYS A 240 3.06 4.42 9.84
C LYS A 240 2.12 4.57 8.66
N HIS A 241 2.15 3.62 7.72
CA HIS A 241 1.43 3.69 6.46
C HIS A 241 0.13 2.90 6.43
N GLY A 242 -0.04 1.92 7.36
CA GLY A 242 -1.29 1.19 7.55
C GLY A 242 -2.35 1.99 8.32
N SER A 243 -3.57 1.45 8.36
CA SER A 243 -4.74 2.12 8.92
C SER A 243 -4.80 2.20 10.45
N ARG A 244 -3.79 1.69 11.16
CA ARG A 244 -3.76 1.65 12.63
C ARG A 244 -4.10 2.99 13.29
N TYR A 245 -3.54 4.07 12.82
CA TYR A 245 -3.76 5.40 13.37
C TYR A 245 -4.90 6.13 12.64
N SER A 246 -4.91 6.06 11.33
CA SER A 246 -5.93 6.68 10.47
C SER A 246 -5.74 6.26 9.01
N GLY A 247 -6.68 6.66 8.14
CA GLY A 247 -6.61 6.43 6.70
C GLY A 247 -7.31 5.14 6.27
N VAL A 248 -7.28 4.92 4.96
CA VAL A 248 -8.02 3.85 4.28
C VAL A 248 -7.09 2.82 3.63
N ILE A 249 -5.78 2.96 3.83
CA ILE A 249 -4.78 2.00 3.37
C ILE A 249 -4.40 1.12 4.55
N ASP A 250 -4.65 -0.16 4.42
CA ASP A 250 -4.25 -1.17 5.40
C ASP A 250 -2.83 -1.67 5.11
N ALA A 251 -2.20 -2.43 6.00
CA ALA A 251 -0.84 -2.89 5.78
C ALA A 251 -0.56 -4.27 6.35
N SER A 252 0.26 -5.05 5.62
CA SER A 252 0.83 -6.33 6.05
C SER A 252 2.35 -6.26 6.05
N HIS A 253 2.97 -6.73 7.12
CA HIS A 253 4.39 -7.00 7.21
C HIS A 253 4.62 -8.45 6.79
N VAL A 254 5.24 -8.68 5.63
CA VAL A 254 5.39 -10.01 5.02
C VAL A 254 6.84 -10.43 5.13
N GLU A 255 7.13 -11.31 6.06
CA GLU A 255 8.45 -11.90 6.28
C GLU A 255 8.53 -13.26 5.59
N ASN A 256 9.00 -13.25 4.37
CA ASN A 256 9.10 -14.46 3.55
C ASN A 256 10.20 -15.37 4.07
N TYR A 257 9.92 -16.67 4.21
CA TYR A 257 10.95 -17.62 4.61
C TYR A 257 12.05 -17.70 3.54
N TYR A 258 13.31 -17.60 3.94
CA TYR A 258 14.43 -17.45 3.01
C TYR A 258 14.55 -18.56 1.98
N VAL A 259 14.16 -19.82 2.32
CA VAL A 259 14.18 -20.96 1.38
C VAL A 259 13.16 -20.80 0.26
N PHE A 260 12.00 -20.19 0.54
CA PHE A 260 10.98 -19.91 -0.47
C PHE A 260 11.47 -18.88 -1.50
N MET A 261 12.35 -17.97 -1.06
CA MET A 261 12.97 -16.96 -1.90
C MET A 261 14.23 -17.44 -2.65
N GLN A 262 14.65 -18.70 -2.50
CA GLN A 262 15.76 -19.25 -3.27
C GLN A 262 15.37 -19.52 -4.72
N THR A 263 16.36 -19.51 -5.62
CA THR A 263 16.16 -19.65 -7.07
C THR A 263 15.30 -20.86 -7.48
N SER A 264 15.39 -21.96 -6.74
CA SER A 264 14.61 -23.18 -7.02
C SER A 264 13.11 -23.02 -6.77
N ASN A 265 12.71 -22.16 -5.84
CA ASN A 265 11.33 -22.02 -5.38
C ASN A 265 10.72 -20.67 -5.76
N ARG A 266 11.54 -19.63 -5.91
CA ARG A 266 11.17 -18.23 -6.00
C ARG A 266 10.08 -17.96 -7.04
N ASN A 267 10.21 -18.51 -8.26
CA ASN A 267 9.24 -18.25 -9.32
C ASN A 267 7.84 -18.77 -8.95
N GLN A 268 7.75 -20.00 -8.47
CA GLN A 268 6.48 -20.59 -8.06
C GLN A 268 5.92 -19.88 -6.83
N TYR A 269 6.78 -19.61 -5.83
CA TYR A 269 6.39 -18.89 -4.63
C TYR A 269 5.83 -17.49 -4.94
N SER A 270 6.52 -16.72 -5.79
CA SER A 270 6.07 -15.36 -6.16
C SER A 270 4.76 -15.38 -6.95
N SER A 271 4.56 -16.36 -7.83
CA SER A 271 3.29 -16.55 -8.54
C SER A 271 2.15 -16.92 -7.59
N ASP A 272 2.38 -17.83 -6.64
CA ASP A 272 1.38 -18.23 -5.66
C ASP A 272 1.09 -17.11 -4.65
N LEU A 273 2.11 -16.33 -4.25
CA LEU A 273 1.93 -15.14 -3.43
C LEU A 273 1.11 -14.06 -4.17
N SER A 274 1.37 -13.86 -5.47
CA SER A 274 0.58 -12.95 -6.31
C SER A 274 -0.90 -13.35 -6.34
N ASN A 275 -1.19 -14.63 -6.62
CA ASN A 275 -2.55 -15.14 -6.58
C ASN A 275 -3.19 -14.95 -5.20
N SER A 276 -2.43 -15.19 -4.13
CA SER A 276 -2.93 -15.02 -2.76
C SER A 276 -3.22 -13.54 -2.44
N VAL A 277 -2.37 -12.61 -2.87
CA VAL A 277 -2.60 -11.18 -2.73
C VAL A 277 -3.85 -10.73 -3.50
N ILE A 278 -4.00 -11.15 -4.76
CA ILE A 278 -5.16 -10.79 -5.59
C ILE A 278 -6.44 -11.36 -4.98
N GLU A 279 -6.42 -12.64 -4.56
CA GLU A 279 -7.57 -13.31 -3.93
C GLU A 279 -7.94 -12.64 -2.60
N PHE A 280 -6.96 -12.30 -1.76
CA PHE A 280 -7.16 -11.54 -0.53
C PHE A 280 -7.83 -10.19 -0.79
N MET A 281 -7.34 -9.43 -1.77
CA MET A 281 -7.92 -8.12 -2.15
C MET A 281 -9.34 -8.27 -2.72
N ASN A 282 -9.58 -9.32 -3.51
CA ASN A 282 -10.92 -9.59 -4.05
C ASN A 282 -11.91 -9.93 -2.94
N ILE A 283 -11.56 -10.85 -2.04
CA ILE A 283 -12.47 -11.34 -0.98
C ILE A 283 -12.75 -10.25 0.05
N HIS A 284 -11.72 -9.59 0.55
CA HIS A 284 -11.86 -8.69 1.69
C HIS A 284 -12.16 -7.24 1.33
N TYR A 285 -11.77 -6.78 0.13
CA TYR A 285 -12.07 -5.41 -0.34
C TYR A 285 -13.12 -5.37 -1.43
N GLY A 286 -13.47 -6.52 -2.03
CA GLY A 286 -14.41 -6.58 -3.16
C GLY A 286 -13.84 -6.02 -4.46
N PHE A 287 -12.52 -5.91 -4.59
CA PHE A 287 -11.89 -5.36 -5.79
C PHE A 287 -11.76 -6.41 -6.89
N VAL A 288 -12.27 -6.11 -8.07
CA VAL A 288 -12.02 -6.87 -9.28
C VAL A 288 -10.88 -6.20 -10.05
N MET A 289 -9.72 -6.86 -10.10
CA MET A 289 -8.50 -6.32 -10.70
C MET A 289 -8.23 -7.03 -12.03
N ASP A 290 -8.75 -6.46 -13.12
CA ASP A 290 -8.61 -6.98 -14.47
C ASP A 290 -8.56 -5.83 -15.48
N CYS A 291 -7.44 -5.69 -16.20
CA CYS A 291 -7.21 -4.62 -17.17
C CYS A 291 -7.57 -5.00 -18.61
N THR A 292 -8.11 -6.20 -18.88
CA THR A 292 -8.66 -6.52 -20.21
C THR A 292 -9.95 -5.79 -20.49
N THR A 293 -10.70 -5.43 -19.46
CA THR A 293 -11.91 -4.63 -19.60
C THR A 293 -11.53 -3.16 -19.65
N THR A 294 -11.64 -2.54 -20.81
CA THR A 294 -11.53 -1.08 -21.03
C THR A 294 -12.67 -0.29 -20.38
N SER A 295 -13.31 -0.85 -19.39
CA SER A 295 -14.28 -0.19 -18.53
C SER A 295 -13.82 -0.41 -17.10
N VAL A 296 -13.38 0.66 -16.44
CA VAL A 296 -13.55 0.75 -15.00
C VAL A 296 -15.05 0.58 -14.77
N ILE A 297 -15.50 -0.64 -14.49
CA ILE A 297 -16.80 -0.83 -13.86
C ILE A 297 -16.58 -0.29 -12.46
N LYS A 298 -16.74 1.03 -12.28
CA LYS A 298 -17.31 1.49 -11.04
C LYS A 298 -18.60 0.68 -10.94
N ILE A 299 -18.65 -0.27 -10.02
CA ILE A 299 -19.92 -0.69 -9.46
C ILE A 299 -20.40 0.59 -8.78
N ASP A 300 -21.11 1.38 -9.55
CA ASP A 300 -21.97 2.43 -9.02
C ASP A 300 -22.93 1.64 -8.13
N THR A 301 -22.61 1.55 -6.85
CA THR A 301 -23.68 1.43 -5.88
C THR A 301 -24.50 2.67 -6.18
N GLN A 302 -25.57 2.49 -6.97
CA GLN A 302 -26.50 3.55 -7.29
C GLN A 302 -26.90 4.23 -5.97
N SER A 303 -26.12 5.25 -5.59
CA SER A 303 -26.70 6.30 -4.83
C SER A 303 -27.75 6.88 -5.77
N ASN A 304 -29.02 6.76 -5.40
CA ASN A 304 -30.13 7.41 -6.10
C ASN A 304 -30.01 8.94 -5.96
N LYS A 305 -28.81 9.48 -6.20
CA LYS A 305 -28.57 10.91 -6.10
C LYS A 305 -29.27 11.60 -7.27
N GLN A 306 -30.11 12.56 -6.96
CA GLN A 306 -30.78 13.39 -7.94
C GLN A 306 -29.98 14.66 -8.18
N LEU A 307 -29.80 15.00 -9.45
CA LEU A 307 -29.19 16.29 -9.82
C LEU A 307 -30.12 17.42 -9.38
N LEU A 308 -29.65 18.26 -8.47
CA LEU A 308 -30.38 19.44 -7.99
C LEU A 308 -30.23 20.61 -8.95
N MET A 309 -28.98 20.92 -9.33
CA MET A 309 -28.71 22.04 -10.25
C MET A 309 -27.36 21.87 -10.94
N THR A 310 -27.20 22.64 -12.01
CA THR A 310 -25.92 22.79 -12.71
C THR A 310 -25.49 24.25 -12.63
N THR A 311 -24.23 24.53 -12.23
CA THR A 311 -23.69 25.89 -12.14
C THR A 311 -22.45 26.06 -13.01
N ASP A 312 -22.16 27.30 -13.39
CA ASP A 312 -20.90 27.68 -14.00
C ASP A 312 -19.77 27.82 -12.94
N ILE A 313 -18.59 28.23 -13.39
CA ILE A 313 -17.41 28.42 -12.52
C ILE A 313 -17.58 29.58 -11.51
N LEU A 314 -18.60 30.44 -11.69
CA LEU A 314 -18.92 31.53 -10.77
C LEU A 314 -20.06 31.14 -9.81
N GLY A 315 -20.55 29.90 -9.87
CA GLY A 315 -21.64 29.39 -9.04
C GLY A 315 -23.03 29.85 -9.52
N GLN A 316 -23.14 30.44 -10.73
CA GLN A 316 -24.44 30.83 -11.30
C GLN A 316 -25.11 29.61 -11.94
N GLU A 317 -26.39 29.42 -11.61
CA GLU A 317 -27.18 28.35 -12.23
C GLU A 317 -27.24 28.53 -13.74
N THR A 318 -26.96 27.46 -14.48
CA THR A 318 -26.92 27.47 -15.94
C THR A 318 -27.36 26.13 -16.52
N PRO A 319 -28.06 26.11 -17.66
CA PRO A 319 -28.35 24.85 -18.35
C PRO A 319 -27.06 24.21 -18.83
N CYS A 320 -27.11 22.88 -19.01
CA CYS A 320 -25.97 22.12 -19.54
C CYS A 320 -25.49 22.67 -20.86
N ARG A 321 -24.20 23.03 -20.96
CA ARG A 321 -23.55 23.56 -22.17
C ARG A 321 -22.36 22.70 -22.55
N LYS A 322 -22.19 22.41 -23.84
CA LYS A 322 -21.04 21.71 -24.36
C LYS A 322 -19.78 22.58 -24.34
N ASN A 323 -18.62 21.94 -24.22
CA ASN A 323 -17.29 22.54 -24.23
C ASN A 323 -17.05 23.61 -23.14
N THR A 324 -17.83 23.57 -22.06
CA THR A 324 -17.74 24.50 -20.93
C THR A 324 -17.68 23.69 -19.63
N PRO A 325 -16.74 23.97 -18.73
CA PRO A 325 -16.72 23.30 -17.42
C PRO A 325 -17.92 23.76 -16.58
N LEU A 326 -18.70 22.78 -16.12
CA LEU A 326 -19.89 22.99 -15.29
C LEU A 326 -19.79 22.14 -14.02
N PHE A 327 -20.39 22.62 -12.93
CA PHE A 327 -20.54 21.88 -11.69
C PHE A 327 -21.97 21.33 -11.58
N TYR A 328 -22.06 20.00 -11.42
CA TYR A 328 -23.30 19.27 -11.20
C TYR A 328 -23.44 19.03 -9.70
N ILE A 329 -24.46 19.61 -9.07
CA ILE A 329 -24.71 19.56 -7.64
C ILE A 329 -25.86 18.60 -7.40
N TYR A 330 -25.66 17.60 -6.52
CA TYR A 330 -26.62 16.54 -6.22
C TYR A 330 -27.25 16.71 -4.83
N ASP A 331 -28.35 16.03 -4.59
CA ASP A 331 -29.14 16.08 -3.35
C ASP A 331 -28.42 15.47 -2.13
N ASP A 332 -27.41 14.65 -2.35
CA ASP A 332 -26.51 14.09 -1.33
C ASP A 332 -25.36 15.04 -0.94
N GLY A 333 -25.33 16.25 -1.49
CA GLY A 333 -24.27 17.26 -1.27
C GLY A 333 -23.01 17.05 -2.12
N THR A 334 -22.98 16.02 -2.97
CA THR A 334 -21.84 15.82 -3.88
C THR A 334 -21.84 16.84 -5.02
N VAL A 335 -20.63 17.26 -5.44
CA VAL A 335 -20.43 18.19 -6.56
C VAL A 335 -19.48 17.57 -7.55
N GLU A 336 -19.91 17.41 -8.80
CA GLU A 336 -19.09 16.88 -9.88
C GLU A 336 -18.76 17.97 -10.91
N LYS A 337 -17.48 18.12 -11.27
CA LYS A 337 -17.07 18.96 -12.41
C LYS A 337 -17.11 18.14 -13.68
N ARG A 338 -17.87 18.59 -14.65
CA ARG A 338 -17.97 17.92 -15.97
C ARG A 338 -17.73 18.91 -17.11
N ILE A 339 -17.11 18.41 -18.18
CA ILE A 339 -17.03 19.06 -19.49
C ILE A 339 -17.63 18.09 -20.49
N VAL A 340 -18.76 18.45 -21.07
CA VAL A 340 -19.37 17.65 -22.14
C VAL A 340 -18.73 18.10 -23.46
N ILE A 341 -17.97 17.19 -24.09
CA ILE A 341 -17.29 17.42 -25.37
C ILE A 341 -18.18 16.85 -26.48
N GLU A 342 -18.15 17.46 -27.66
CA GLU A 342 -18.85 16.91 -28.86
C GLU A 342 -18.19 15.64 -29.34
#